data_e5c672ddc67f89f3657a72cba662aa1c
#
_entry.id   e5c672ddc67f89f3657a72cba662aa1c
#
_cell.length_a   1.000
_cell.length_b   1.000
_cell.length_c   1.000
_cell.angle_alpha   90.00
_cell.angle_beta   90.00
_cell.angle_gamma   90.00
#
_symmetry.space_group_name_H-M   'P 1'
#
loop_
_entity.id
_entity.type
_entity.pdbx_description
1 polymer ?
#
loop_
_entity_poly.entity_id
_entity_poly.type
_entity_poly.pdbx_seq_one_letter_code
_entity_poly.pdbx_strand_id
1 'polypeptide(L)'
;MNMNTASVVEEKDVERLVNAFYARVPADPLIGPVFMQQVEDWPAHLTLLKSFWMTVLGLAGSENGLLPRVFAGNPMQTHLKLDLEPEHFARWLALFAETAREVLDSEKAEIFIARSERIAQTLQRGIAAQRQ
;
A
#
# COMPACT_ATOMS: atom_id res chain seq x y z
N MET A 1 -22.35 22.15 -5.58
CA MET A 1 -21.95 21.57 -5.30
C MET A 1 -20.91 20.89 -5.14
N ASN A 2 -20.57 20.69 -4.50
CA ASN A 2 -19.54 20.17 -4.28
C ASN A 2 -19.33 18.89 -4.60
N MET A 3 -19.20 18.64 -5.17
CA MET A 3 -19.00 17.64 -5.64
C MET A 3 -18.02 16.77 -5.44
N ASN A 4 -17.21 17.03 -4.90
CA ASN A 4 -16.01 16.26 -4.72
C ASN A 4 -16.08 15.31 -3.57
N THR A 5 -17.20 15.25 -2.91
CA THR A 5 -17.38 14.36 -1.77
C THR A 5 -17.16 12.90 -2.13
N ALA A 6 -17.58 12.53 -3.36
CA ALA A 6 -17.47 11.14 -3.79
C ALA A 6 -16.04 10.68 -3.98
N SER A 7 -15.13 11.61 -4.28
CA SER A 7 -13.73 11.26 -4.53
C SER A 7 -12.82 11.55 -3.35
N VAL A 8 -13.37 12.00 -2.23
CA VAL A 8 -12.57 12.25 -1.02
C VAL A 8 -12.29 10.91 -0.35
N VAL A 9 -11.00 10.59 -0.24
CA VAL A 9 -10.56 9.37 0.44
C VAL A 9 -10.54 9.60 1.94
N GLU A 10 -11.08 8.66 2.68
CA GLU A 10 -11.17 8.72 4.12
C GLU A 10 -10.43 7.55 4.74
N GLU A 11 -10.23 7.62 6.06
CA GLU A 11 -9.57 6.54 6.78
C GLU A 11 -10.24 5.19 6.55
N LYS A 12 -11.58 5.16 6.51
CA LYS A 12 -12.30 3.90 6.29
C LYS A 12 -11.98 3.28 4.93
N ASP A 13 -11.69 4.12 3.94
CA ASP A 13 -11.31 3.61 2.62
C ASP A 13 -9.94 2.96 2.68
N VAL A 14 -9.02 3.56 3.42
CA VAL A 14 -7.68 2.99 3.63
C VAL A 14 -7.82 1.63 4.32
N GLU A 15 -8.60 1.56 5.38
CA GLU A 15 -8.77 0.32 6.12
C GLU A 15 -9.38 -0.78 5.24
N ARG A 16 -10.41 -0.42 4.48
CA ARG A 16 -11.08 -1.39 3.62
C ARG A 16 -10.13 -1.96 2.58
N LEU A 17 -9.39 -1.09 1.91
CA LEU A 17 -8.48 -1.53 0.86
C LEU A 17 -7.31 -2.34 1.41
N VAL A 18 -6.67 -1.85 2.47
CA VAL A 18 -5.52 -2.54 3.05
C VAL A 18 -5.94 -3.92 3.52
N ASN A 19 -7.06 -4.02 4.24
CA ASN A 19 -7.52 -5.31 4.73
C ASN A 19 -7.86 -6.27 3.58
N ALA A 20 -8.55 -5.79 2.55
CA ALA A 20 -8.93 -6.63 1.43
C ALA A 20 -7.73 -7.09 0.63
N PHE A 21 -6.78 -6.19 0.39
CA PHE A 21 -5.60 -6.53 -0.41
C PHE A 21 -4.74 -7.57 0.31
N TYR A 22 -4.43 -7.33 1.58
CA TYR A 22 -3.53 -8.23 2.30
C TYR A 22 -4.21 -9.52 2.74
N ALA A 23 -5.53 -9.62 2.59
CA ALA A 23 -6.22 -10.90 2.71
C ALA A 23 -5.94 -11.79 1.49
N ARG A 24 -5.64 -11.18 0.35
CA ARG A 24 -5.37 -11.90 -0.90
C ARG A 24 -3.90 -12.24 -1.10
N VAL A 25 -3.00 -11.46 -0.51
CA VAL A 25 -1.56 -11.61 -0.75
C VAL A 25 -1.05 -13.01 -0.43
N PRO A 26 -1.41 -13.64 0.70
CA PRO A 26 -0.85 -14.95 1.00
C PRO A 26 -1.15 -16.03 -0.05
N ALA A 27 -2.25 -15.88 -0.77
CA ALA A 27 -2.63 -16.86 -1.79
C ALA A 27 -1.96 -16.61 -3.14
N ASP A 28 -1.29 -15.47 -3.31
CA ASP A 28 -0.65 -15.16 -4.57
C ASP A 28 0.67 -15.93 -4.70
N PRO A 29 0.86 -16.69 -5.79
CA PRO A 29 2.04 -17.56 -5.87
C PRO A 29 3.37 -16.80 -6.04
N LEU A 30 3.34 -15.57 -6.52
CA LEU A 30 4.58 -14.82 -6.72
C LEU A 30 4.94 -13.95 -5.53
N ILE A 31 4.01 -13.12 -5.05
CA ILE A 31 4.34 -12.20 -3.96
C ILE A 31 3.99 -12.74 -2.58
N GLY A 32 3.10 -13.73 -2.51
CA GLY A 32 2.74 -14.31 -1.22
C GLY A 32 3.93 -14.81 -0.43
N PRO A 33 4.82 -15.62 -1.03
CA PRO A 33 5.98 -16.11 -0.28
C PRO A 33 6.87 -15.02 0.28
N VAL A 34 7.03 -13.90 -0.46
CA VAL A 34 7.86 -12.79 0.02
C VAL A 34 7.28 -12.23 1.32
N PHE A 35 5.97 -11.97 1.32
CA PHE A 35 5.32 -11.43 2.52
C PHE A 35 5.29 -12.43 3.66
N MET A 36 5.02 -13.70 3.36
CA MET A 36 4.95 -14.73 4.40
C MET A 36 6.29 -14.93 5.10
N GLN A 37 7.40 -14.72 4.38
CA GLN A 37 8.72 -14.86 4.98
C GLN A 37 9.10 -13.64 5.81
N GLN A 38 8.62 -12.46 5.43
CA GLN A 38 9.05 -11.22 6.05
C GLN A 38 8.15 -10.72 7.17
N VAL A 39 6.86 -11.05 7.12
CA VAL A 39 5.90 -10.52 8.08
C VAL A 39 5.66 -11.52 9.19
N GLU A 40 6.04 -11.16 10.41
CA GLU A 40 5.86 -12.04 11.57
C GLU A 40 4.55 -11.76 12.30
N ASP A 41 4.17 -10.48 12.36
CA ASP A 41 2.97 -10.04 13.08
C ASP A 41 2.05 -9.32 12.11
N TRP A 42 1.10 -10.03 11.55
CA TRP A 42 0.20 -9.47 10.55
C TRP A 42 -0.65 -8.31 11.07
N PRO A 43 -1.27 -8.41 12.26
CA PRO A 43 -2.03 -7.25 12.76
C PRO A 43 -1.18 -6.00 12.88
N ALA A 44 0.04 -6.12 13.39
CA ALA A 44 0.93 -4.96 13.51
C ALA A 44 1.33 -4.44 12.14
N HIS A 45 1.58 -5.34 11.19
CA HIS A 45 1.96 -4.94 9.83
C HIS A 45 0.83 -4.20 9.13
N LEU A 46 -0.41 -4.67 9.29
CA LEU A 46 -1.56 -4.01 8.70
C LEU A 46 -1.74 -2.60 9.26
N THR A 47 -1.55 -2.44 10.58
CA THR A 47 -1.63 -1.12 11.21
C THR A 47 -0.57 -0.19 10.61
N LEU A 48 0.64 -0.71 10.42
CA LEU A 48 1.73 0.07 9.84
C LEU A 48 1.39 0.51 8.42
N LEU A 49 0.83 -0.40 7.62
CA LEU A 49 0.48 -0.09 6.24
C LEU A 49 -0.66 0.93 6.14
N LYS A 50 -1.62 0.84 7.04
CA LYS A 50 -2.70 1.83 7.08
C LYS A 50 -2.14 3.21 7.41
N SER A 51 -1.22 3.29 8.37
CA SER A 51 -0.56 4.53 8.72
C SER A 51 0.23 5.08 7.53
N PHE A 52 0.93 4.21 6.83
CA PHE A 52 1.68 4.59 5.64
C PHE A 52 0.75 5.24 4.60
N TRP A 53 -0.38 4.61 4.31
CA TRP A 53 -1.31 5.14 3.32
C TRP A 53 -1.95 6.45 3.77
N MET A 54 -2.25 6.58 5.07
CA MET A 54 -2.76 7.85 5.58
C MET A 54 -1.76 8.97 5.30
N THR A 55 -0.48 8.70 5.54
CA THR A 55 0.59 9.67 5.30
C THR A 55 0.72 9.99 3.81
N VAL A 56 0.75 8.96 2.97
CA VAL A 56 0.90 9.12 1.52
C VAL A 56 -0.21 10.00 0.94
N LEU A 57 -1.42 9.80 1.42
CA LEU A 57 -2.58 10.52 0.92
C LEU A 57 -2.76 11.89 1.56
N GLY A 58 -1.89 12.25 2.50
CA GLY A 58 -1.97 13.54 3.16
C GLY A 58 -3.14 13.66 4.11
N LEU A 59 -3.65 12.54 4.59
CA LEU A 59 -4.76 12.54 5.55
C LEU A 59 -4.22 12.82 6.94
N ALA A 60 -5.00 13.52 7.74
CA ALA A 60 -4.65 13.73 9.14
C ALA A 60 -4.59 12.37 9.83
N GLY A 61 -3.90 12.31 10.93
CA GLY A 61 -3.86 11.08 11.70
C GLY A 61 -5.26 10.62 12.07
N SER A 62 -5.37 9.39 12.50
CA SER A 62 -6.65 8.78 12.82
C SER A 62 -7.45 9.66 13.77
N GLU A 63 -8.72 9.87 13.47
CA GLU A 63 -9.59 10.67 14.33
C GLU A 63 -9.77 10.08 15.71
N ASN A 64 -9.67 8.78 15.81
CA ASN A 64 -9.80 8.10 17.08
C ASN A 64 -8.46 7.81 17.74
N GLY A 65 -7.37 8.31 17.17
CA GLY A 65 -6.04 8.17 17.75
C GLY A 65 -5.41 6.80 17.60
N LEU A 66 -5.98 5.94 16.79
CA LEU A 66 -5.46 4.59 16.62
C LEU A 66 -4.27 4.50 15.70
N LEU A 67 -4.12 5.47 14.76
CA LEU A 67 -3.02 5.46 13.81
C LEU A 67 -2.13 6.67 14.04
N PRO A 68 -0.80 6.53 13.84
CA PRO A 68 0.10 7.66 13.96
C PRO A 68 -0.22 8.75 12.93
N ARG A 69 0.07 9.99 13.27
CA ARG A 69 -0.14 11.10 12.34
C ARG A 69 0.85 11.07 11.20
N VAL A 70 2.05 10.53 11.46
CA VAL A 70 3.12 10.47 10.48
C VAL A 70 3.67 9.06 10.50
N PHE A 71 3.84 8.50 9.29
CA PHE A 71 4.44 7.19 9.17
C PHE A 71 5.92 7.26 9.57
N ALA A 72 6.31 6.45 10.54
CA ALA A 72 7.66 6.48 11.08
C ALA A 72 8.63 5.54 10.37
N GLY A 73 8.13 4.66 9.49
CA GLY A 73 8.99 3.69 8.84
C GLY A 73 9.78 4.27 7.68
N ASN A 74 10.65 3.44 7.13
CA ASN A 74 11.46 3.78 5.97
C ASN A 74 11.27 2.72 4.90
N PRO A 75 10.28 2.89 4.01
CA PRO A 75 9.98 1.87 3.00
C PRO A 75 11.16 1.57 2.09
N MET A 76 11.92 2.59 1.70
CA MET A 76 13.06 2.36 0.81
C MET A 76 14.07 1.42 1.45
N GLN A 77 14.49 1.69 2.69
CA GLN A 77 15.46 0.83 3.35
C GLN A 77 14.92 -0.59 3.55
N THR A 78 13.66 -0.69 3.91
CA THR A 78 13.04 -2.00 4.10
C THR A 78 13.11 -2.82 2.81
N HIS A 79 12.75 -2.19 1.68
CA HIS A 79 12.71 -2.91 0.41
C HIS A 79 14.09 -3.18 -0.17
N LEU A 80 15.09 -2.34 0.13
CA LEU A 80 16.45 -2.59 -0.33
C LEU A 80 17.03 -3.89 0.24
N LYS A 81 16.55 -4.33 1.38
CA LYS A 81 17.03 -5.55 2.02
C LYS A 81 16.40 -6.81 1.41
N LEU A 82 15.38 -6.66 0.58
CA LEU A 82 14.67 -7.80 0.01
C LEU A 82 15.16 -8.09 -1.40
N ASP A 83 15.08 -9.35 -1.77
CA ASP A 83 15.47 -9.77 -3.12
C ASP A 83 14.25 -9.64 -4.05
N LEU A 84 13.98 -8.41 -4.46
CA LEU A 84 12.82 -8.10 -5.27
C LEU A 84 13.22 -7.82 -6.71
N GLU A 85 12.45 -8.36 -7.63
CA GLU A 85 12.63 -8.16 -9.06
C GLU A 85 11.46 -7.34 -9.59
N PRO A 86 11.61 -6.74 -10.79
CA PRO A 86 10.52 -5.96 -11.36
C PRO A 86 9.19 -6.71 -11.46
N GLU A 87 9.24 -8.02 -11.66
CA GLU A 87 8.01 -8.81 -11.77
C GLU A 87 7.24 -8.85 -10.45
N HIS A 88 7.93 -8.76 -9.32
CA HIS A 88 7.24 -8.68 -8.02
C HIS A 88 6.43 -7.39 -7.93
N PHE A 89 7.01 -6.28 -8.37
CA PHE A 89 6.30 -5.01 -8.36
C PHE A 89 5.14 -5.00 -9.34
N ALA A 90 5.34 -5.58 -10.52
CA ALA A 90 4.25 -5.64 -11.51
C ALA A 90 3.08 -6.43 -10.97
N ARG A 91 3.35 -7.56 -10.32
CA ARG A 91 2.28 -8.39 -9.76
C ARG A 91 1.59 -7.69 -8.60
N TRP A 92 2.37 -7.05 -7.72
CA TRP A 92 1.81 -6.30 -6.61
C TRP A 92 0.86 -5.21 -7.12
N LEU A 93 1.30 -4.46 -8.13
CA LEU A 93 0.48 -3.39 -8.69
C LEU A 93 -0.80 -3.93 -9.32
N ALA A 94 -0.70 -5.03 -10.05
CA ALA A 94 -1.88 -5.61 -10.71
C ALA A 94 -2.91 -6.06 -9.68
N LEU A 95 -2.46 -6.77 -8.65
CA LEU A 95 -3.35 -7.27 -7.60
C LEU A 95 -3.94 -6.11 -6.79
N PHE A 96 -3.13 -5.11 -6.50
CA PHE A 96 -3.59 -3.94 -5.76
C PHE A 96 -4.66 -3.18 -6.55
N ALA A 97 -4.42 -2.97 -7.86
CA ALA A 97 -5.38 -2.26 -8.70
C ALA A 97 -6.70 -3.03 -8.80
N GLU A 98 -6.60 -4.33 -8.99
CA GLU A 98 -7.80 -5.18 -9.05
C GLU A 98 -8.61 -5.08 -7.76
N THR A 99 -7.94 -5.16 -6.63
CA THR A 99 -8.60 -5.09 -5.34
C THR A 99 -9.24 -3.73 -5.11
N ALA A 100 -8.51 -2.66 -5.43
CA ALA A 100 -9.03 -1.31 -5.25
C ALA A 100 -10.31 -1.10 -6.05
N ARG A 101 -10.33 -1.59 -7.30
CA ARG A 101 -11.50 -1.42 -8.15
C ARG A 101 -12.70 -2.23 -7.70
N GLU A 102 -12.44 -3.30 -6.95
CA GLU A 102 -13.53 -4.13 -6.43
C GLU A 102 -14.15 -3.57 -5.15
N VAL A 103 -13.32 -2.98 -4.28
CA VAL A 103 -13.82 -2.58 -2.96
C VAL A 103 -14.11 -1.09 -2.82
N LEU A 104 -13.63 -0.27 -3.74
CA LEU A 104 -13.87 1.18 -3.69
C LEU A 104 -14.56 1.64 -4.97
N ASP A 105 -15.21 2.80 -4.91
CA ASP A 105 -15.72 3.37 -6.13
C ASP A 105 -14.57 3.80 -7.03
N SER A 106 -14.86 4.03 -8.32
CA SER A 106 -13.81 4.18 -9.32
C SER A 106 -12.92 5.39 -9.07
N GLU A 107 -13.48 6.48 -8.59
CA GLU A 107 -12.66 7.67 -8.34
C GLU A 107 -11.66 7.46 -7.22
N LYS A 108 -12.11 6.85 -6.12
CA LYS A 108 -11.22 6.54 -5.00
C LYS A 108 -10.19 5.51 -5.39
N ALA A 109 -10.61 4.48 -6.13
CA ALA A 109 -9.69 3.43 -6.57
C ALA A 109 -8.55 4.02 -7.40
N GLU A 110 -8.85 4.93 -8.33
CA GLU A 110 -7.82 5.51 -9.18
C GLU A 110 -6.81 6.35 -8.40
N ILE A 111 -7.24 6.99 -7.32
CA ILE A 111 -6.32 7.74 -6.47
C ILE A 111 -5.28 6.79 -5.85
N PHE A 112 -5.75 5.68 -5.28
CA PHE A 112 -4.84 4.69 -4.69
C PHE A 112 -3.93 4.07 -5.75
N ILE A 113 -4.49 3.76 -6.90
CA ILE A 113 -3.71 3.11 -7.97
C ILE A 113 -2.59 4.03 -8.45
N ALA A 114 -2.90 5.30 -8.70
CA ALA A 114 -1.90 6.25 -9.16
C ALA A 114 -0.77 6.42 -8.15
N ARG A 115 -1.12 6.49 -6.86
CA ARG A 115 -0.10 6.62 -5.82
C ARG A 115 0.75 5.38 -5.71
N SER A 116 0.12 4.20 -5.82
CA SER A 116 0.87 2.94 -5.73
C SER A 116 1.88 2.81 -6.86
N GLU A 117 1.51 3.27 -8.06
CA GLU A 117 2.43 3.22 -9.20
C GLU A 117 3.65 4.09 -8.96
N ARG A 118 3.46 5.27 -8.39
CA ARG A 118 4.58 6.16 -8.10
C ARG A 118 5.49 5.60 -7.03
N ILE A 119 4.90 5.00 -6.00
CA ILE A 119 5.68 4.37 -4.93
C ILE A 119 6.52 3.23 -5.51
N ALA A 120 5.91 2.39 -6.33
CA ALA A 120 6.61 1.26 -6.94
C ALA A 120 7.75 1.73 -7.83
N GLN A 121 7.54 2.80 -8.61
CA GLN A 121 8.61 3.34 -9.45
C GLN A 121 9.79 3.83 -8.62
N THR A 122 9.49 4.55 -7.54
CA THR A 122 10.54 5.08 -6.66
C THR A 122 11.34 3.95 -6.04
N LEU A 123 10.66 2.92 -5.54
CA LEU A 123 11.33 1.79 -4.93
C LEU A 123 12.18 1.04 -5.93
N GLN A 124 11.68 0.82 -7.15
CA GLN A 124 12.44 0.10 -8.17
C GLN A 124 13.68 0.87 -8.59
N ARG A 125 13.59 2.21 -8.68
CA ARG A 125 14.75 3.02 -9.00
C ARG A 125 15.83 2.91 -7.92
N GLY A 126 15.41 2.92 -6.66
CA GLY A 126 16.35 2.77 -5.56
C GLY A 126 17.01 1.41 -5.55
N ILE A 127 16.25 0.35 -5.81
CA ILE A 127 16.79 -1.00 -5.86
C ILE A 127 17.77 -1.13 -7.02
N ALA A 128 17.41 -0.61 -8.20
CA ALA A 128 18.30 -0.68 -9.37
C ALA A 128 19.59 0.07 -9.12
N ALA A 129 19.53 1.24 -8.47
CA ALA A 129 20.73 2.03 -8.18
C ALA A 129 21.66 1.28 -7.22
N GLN A 130 21.10 0.59 -6.24
CA GLN A 130 21.90 -0.16 -5.28
C GLN A 130 22.62 -1.34 -5.94
N ARG A 131 22.02 -1.93 -6.97
CA ARG A 131 22.58 -3.10 -7.64
C ARG A 131 23.67 -2.78 -8.66
N GLN A 132 23.89 -1.50 -8.94
CA GLN A 132 24.95 -1.10 -9.87
C GLN A 132 26.37 -1.10 -9.19
#